data_817457bd4b9dbcd83036850fc0a7f28b
#
_entry.id   817457bd4b9dbcd83036850fc0a7f28b
#
_cell.length_a   1.000
_cell.length_b   1.000
_cell.length_c   1.000
_cell.angle_alpha   90.00
_cell.angle_beta   90.00
_cell.angle_gamma   90.00
#
_symmetry.space_group_name_H-M   'P 1'
#
loop_
_entity.id
_entity.type
_entity.pdbx_description
1 polymer ?
#
loop_
_entity_poly.entity_id
_entity_poly.type
_entity_poly.pdbx_seq_one_letter_code
_entity_poly.pdbx_strand_id
1 'polypeptide(L)'
;MNSLIVNEELTMNVPEGFHMMTEEEMAQLKYFDKPMWLITDPDRHMIFTVSWRKSGLAALLLKPKDIIKKMEPQLGKAMKPYDYGFQSFLQADMGGQPAEGFLYAYNSKGIDMCGTAFSVKKGKTFYYIYCYMREELLAESRPVLEEIMQGASWA
;
A
#
# COMPACT_ATOMS: atom_id res chain seq x y z
N MET A 1 -15.35 -12.36 -6.14
CA MET A 1 -13.98 -11.86 -5.91
C MET A 1 -13.04 -12.37 -7.00
N ASN A 2 -12.17 -11.52 -7.47
CA ASN A 2 -11.14 -11.91 -8.42
C ASN A 2 -9.83 -12.17 -7.69
N SER A 3 -9.13 -13.23 -8.11
CA SER A 3 -7.79 -13.52 -7.59
C SER A 3 -6.75 -12.97 -8.57
N LEU A 4 -5.75 -12.29 -8.03
CA LEU A 4 -4.65 -11.73 -8.82
C LEU A 4 -3.33 -12.21 -8.23
N ILE A 5 -2.38 -12.56 -9.12
CA ILE A 5 -1.06 -13.02 -8.71
C ILE A 5 -0.05 -11.92 -8.97
N VAL A 6 0.70 -11.57 -7.93
CA VAL A 6 1.72 -10.51 -7.98
C VAL A 6 3.08 -11.15 -7.77
N ASN A 7 4.01 -10.85 -8.68
CA ASN A 7 5.39 -11.35 -8.61
C ASN A 7 5.48 -12.88 -8.45
N GLU A 8 4.55 -13.61 -9.07
CA GLU A 8 4.51 -15.08 -9.07
C GLU A 8 4.41 -15.75 -7.69
N GLU A 9 4.29 -14.99 -6.62
CA GLU A 9 4.27 -15.57 -5.28
C GLU A 9 3.15 -15.05 -4.36
N LEU A 10 2.61 -13.87 -4.61
CA LEU A 10 1.55 -13.29 -3.80
C LEU A 10 0.22 -13.39 -4.55
N THR A 11 -0.73 -14.12 -3.99
CA THR A 11 -2.08 -14.18 -4.51
C THR A 11 -2.98 -13.30 -3.65
N MET A 12 -3.67 -12.36 -4.29
CA MET A 12 -4.58 -11.44 -3.61
C MET A 12 -6.00 -11.65 -4.07
N ASN A 13 -6.92 -11.69 -3.12
CA ASN A 13 -8.36 -11.71 -3.41
C ASN A 13 -8.86 -10.28 -3.42
N VAL A 14 -9.30 -9.84 -4.58
CA VAL A 14 -9.71 -8.45 -4.80
C VAL A 14 -11.24 -8.37 -4.75
N PRO A 15 -11.80 -7.54 -3.85
CA PRO A 15 -13.25 -7.38 -3.77
C PRO A 15 -13.86 -6.84 -5.06
N GLU A 16 -15.14 -7.08 -5.24
CA GLU A 16 -15.88 -6.49 -6.36
C GLU A 16 -15.81 -4.97 -6.31
N GLY A 17 -15.75 -4.36 -7.47
CA GLY A 17 -15.61 -2.91 -7.62
C GLY A 17 -14.19 -2.47 -7.93
N PHE A 18 -13.19 -3.26 -7.55
CA PHE A 18 -11.81 -2.97 -7.90
C PHE A 18 -11.47 -3.48 -9.29
N HIS A 19 -10.67 -2.70 -9.98
CA HIS A 19 -10.09 -3.10 -11.27
C HIS A 19 -8.63 -2.67 -11.35
N MET A 20 -7.86 -3.30 -12.23
CA MET A 20 -6.49 -2.86 -12.52
C MET A 20 -6.56 -1.45 -13.11
N MET A 21 -5.71 -0.56 -12.63
CA MET A 21 -5.67 0.81 -13.15
C MET A 21 -5.27 0.82 -14.61
N THR A 22 -5.98 1.63 -15.39
CA THR A 22 -5.67 1.88 -16.80
C THR A 22 -4.49 2.83 -16.91
N GLU A 23 -3.87 2.90 -18.10
CA GLU A 23 -2.79 3.85 -18.36
C GLU A 23 -3.25 5.31 -18.16
N GLU A 24 -4.51 5.61 -18.52
CA GLU A 24 -5.07 6.94 -18.31
C GLU A 24 -5.21 7.28 -16.82
N GLU A 25 -5.67 6.33 -16.03
CA GLU A 25 -5.77 6.51 -14.59
C GLU A 25 -4.38 6.68 -13.95
N MET A 26 -3.41 5.88 -14.37
CA MET A 26 -2.04 5.97 -13.87
C MET A 26 -1.36 7.28 -14.25
N ALA A 27 -1.66 7.83 -15.42
CA ALA A 27 -1.09 9.09 -15.86
C ALA A 27 -1.49 10.27 -14.97
N GLN A 28 -2.59 10.18 -14.24
CA GLN A 28 -3.03 11.19 -13.27
C GLN A 28 -2.30 11.06 -11.93
N LEU A 29 -1.63 9.93 -11.69
CA LEU A 29 -0.86 9.69 -10.47
C LEU A 29 0.60 9.97 -10.76
N LYS A 30 1.10 11.12 -10.35
CA LYS A 30 2.46 11.57 -10.67
C LYS A 30 3.56 10.93 -9.81
N TYR A 31 3.21 9.92 -9.02
CA TYR A 31 4.09 9.39 -7.98
C TYR A 31 4.88 8.14 -8.38
N PHE A 32 4.60 7.56 -9.54
CA PHE A 32 5.05 6.21 -9.82
C PHE A 32 6.01 6.14 -10.99
N ASP A 33 7.31 6.15 -10.66
CA ASP A 33 8.38 5.98 -11.65
C ASP A 33 8.74 4.52 -11.91
N LYS A 34 8.10 3.58 -11.22
CA LYS A 34 8.47 2.15 -11.26
C LYS A 34 7.28 1.29 -11.64
N PRO A 35 7.53 0.13 -12.29
CA PRO A 35 6.48 -0.84 -12.50
C PRO A 35 5.83 -1.21 -11.18
N MET A 36 4.54 -1.00 -11.08
CA MET A 36 3.76 -1.27 -9.89
C MET A 36 2.47 -1.96 -10.29
N TRP A 37 1.99 -2.77 -9.38
CA TRP A 37 0.67 -3.36 -9.51
C TRP A 37 -0.32 -2.47 -8.76
N LEU A 38 -1.31 -1.94 -9.47
CA LEU A 38 -2.26 -0.97 -8.92
C LEU A 38 -3.69 -1.41 -9.22
N ILE A 39 -4.53 -1.37 -8.19
CA ILE A 39 -5.97 -1.54 -8.35
C ILE A 39 -6.68 -0.33 -7.77
N THR A 40 -7.84 -0.02 -8.31
CA THR A 40 -8.68 1.06 -7.83
C THR A 40 -10.13 0.66 -7.82
N ASP A 41 -10.86 1.20 -6.86
CA ASP A 41 -12.32 1.19 -6.83
C ASP A 41 -12.78 2.66 -6.82
N PRO A 42 -13.22 3.18 -7.97
CA PRO A 42 -13.62 4.59 -8.06
C PRO A 42 -14.81 4.93 -7.17
N ASP A 43 -15.73 4.00 -6.96
CA ASP A 43 -16.91 4.24 -6.14
C ASP A 43 -16.57 4.39 -4.66
N ARG A 44 -15.58 3.65 -4.19
CA ARG A 44 -15.06 3.76 -2.82
C ARG A 44 -13.96 4.82 -2.69
N HIS A 45 -13.49 5.37 -3.80
CA HIS A 45 -12.35 6.29 -3.85
C HIS A 45 -11.09 5.69 -3.18
N MET A 46 -10.85 4.42 -3.48
CA MET A 46 -9.70 3.69 -2.96
C MET A 46 -8.70 3.35 -4.06
N ILE A 47 -7.43 3.46 -3.72
CA ILE A 47 -6.34 3.00 -4.58
C ILE A 47 -5.44 2.13 -3.72
N PHE A 48 -5.14 0.94 -4.21
CA PHE A 48 -4.27 0.00 -3.53
C PHE A 48 -3.11 -0.35 -4.45
N THR A 49 -1.89 -0.18 -3.97
CA THR A 49 -0.69 -0.40 -4.78
C THR A 49 0.22 -1.43 -4.14
N VAL A 50 0.86 -2.23 -4.98
CA VAL A 50 1.90 -3.16 -4.54
C VAL A 50 3.12 -2.98 -5.43
N SER A 51 4.26 -2.75 -4.82
CA SER A 51 5.55 -2.81 -5.47
C SER A 51 6.45 -3.76 -4.69
N TRP A 52 7.52 -4.21 -5.32
CA TRP A 52 8.43 -5.13 -4.66
C TRP A 52 9.86 -4.90 -5.15
N ARG A 53 10.79 -5.28 -4.29
CA ARG A 53 12.21 -5.21 -4.57
C ARG A 53 12.91 -6.43 -4.02
N LYS A 54 13.60 -7.14 -4.87
CA LYS A 54 14.45 -8.25 -4.43
C LYS A 54 15.76 -7.67 -3.91
N SER A 55 16.08 -7.98 -2.66
CA SER A 55 17.30 -7.50 -1.99
C SER A 55 18.19 -8.69 -1.67
N GLY A 56 19.45 -8.63 -2.05
CA GLY A 56 20.40 -9.71 -1.84
C GLY A 56 20.75 -9.94 -0.35
N LEU A 57 22.03 -9.88 0.00
CA LEU A 57 22.49 -10.12 1.37
C LEU A 57 21.91 -9.13 2.38
N ALA A 58 21.62 -7.89 1.96
CA ALA A 58 21.01 -6.89 2.84
C ALA A 58 19.64 -7.34 3.37
N ALA A 59 18.91 -8.17 2.63
CA ALA A 59 17.61 -8.68 3.07
C ALA A 59 17.73 -9.59 4.30
N LEU A 60 18.87 -10.18 4.55
CA LEU A 60 19.06 -11.03 5.72
C LEU A 60 19.14 -10.23 7.03
N LEU A 61 19.53 -8.96 6.94
CA LEU A 61 19.75 -8.10 8.10
C LEU A 61 18.61 -7.11 8.34
N LEU A 62 17.86 -6.77 7.30
CA LEU A 62 16.78 -5.77 7.39
C LEU A 62 15.45 -6.43 7.68
N LYS A 63 14.67 -5.77 8.54
CA LYS A 63 13.30 -6.17 8.87
C LYS A 63 12.33 -5.14 8.31
N PRO A 64 11.06 -5.52 8.06
CA PRO A 64 10.03 -4.57 7.62
C PRO A 64 9.93 -3.32 8.50
N LYS A 65 10.08 -3.48 9.82
CA LYS A 65 10.05 -2.38 10.77
C LYS A 65 11.15 -1.35 10.49
N ASP A 66 12.36 -1.81 10.16
CA ASP A 66 13.47 -0.92 9.85
C ASP A 66 13.21 -0.11 8.58
N ILE A 67 12.62 -0.77 7.59
CA ILE A 67 12.26 -0.13 6.32
C ILE A 67 11.21 0.95 6.54
N ILE A 68 10.18 0.64 7.33
CA ILE A 68 9.10 1.58 7.62
C ILE A 68 9.59 2.82 8.37
N LYS A 69 10.51 2.64 9.30
CA LYS A 69 11.11 3.76 10.03
C LYS A 69 11.89 4.72 9.14
N LYS A 70 12.47 4.22 8.05
CA LYS A 70 13.15 5.05 7.05
C LYS A 70 12.18 5.64 6.04
N MET A 71 11.16 4.89 5.66
CA MET A 71 10.17 5.34 4.68
C MET A 71 9.36 6.53 5.16
N GLU A 72 8.96 6.54 6.42
CA GLU A 72 8.09 7.58 6.96
C GLU A 72 8.67 9.00 6.78
N PRO A 73 9.92 9.28 7.22
CA PRO A 73 10.48 10.62 7.01
C PRO A 73 10.67 10.98 5.54
N GLN A 74 11.01 10.01 4.70
CA GLN A 74 11.19 10.24 3.26
C GLN A 74 9.86 10.58 2.60
N LEU A 75 8.81 9.84 2.95
CA LEU A 75 7.47 10.12 2.45
C LEU A 75 6.99 11.47 2.93
N GLY A 76 7.24 11.82 4.19
CA GLY A 76 6.89 13.10 4.75
C GLY A 76 7.51 14.28 4.01
N LYS A 77 8.77 14.13 3.60
CA LYS A 77 9.44 15.15 2.78
C LYS A 77 8.82 15.26 1.39
N ALA A 78 8.58 14.12 0.75
CA ALA A 78 8.00 14.07 -0.58
C ALA A 78 6.58 14.64 -0.63
N MET A 79 5.81 14.43 0.44
CA MET A 79 4.42 14.86 0.54
C MET A 79 4.20 16.15 1.30
N LYS A 80 5.26 16.88 1.61
CA LYS A 80 5.14 18.16 2.30
C LYS A 80 4.17 19.13 1.60
N PRO A 81 4.15 19.26 0.26
CA PRO A 81 3.19 20.13 -0.43
C PRO A 81 1.73 19.72 -0.26
N TYR A 82 1.47 18.51 0.23
CA TYR A 82 0.12 17.97 0.42
C TYR A 82 -0.30 17.94 1.89
N ASP A 83 0.30 18.78 2.74
CA ASP A 83 -0.01 18.84 4.16
C ASP A 83 0.15 17.51 4.88
N TYR A 84 1.22 16.81 4.60
CA TYR A 84 1.50 15.52 5.22
C TYR A 84 1.51 15.60 6.74
N GLY A 85 0.80 14.67 7.39
CA GLY A 85 0.80 14.53 8.83
C GLY A 85 0.90 13.07 9.23
N PHE A 86 2.00 12.69 9.88
CA PHE A 86 2.16 11.35 10.44
C PHE A 86 1.16 11.14 11.58
N GLN A 87 0.51 9.98 11.60
CA GLN A 87 -0.46 9.66 12.65
C GLN A 87 0.05 8.61 13.63
N SER A 88 0.39 7.42 13.13
CA SER A 88 0.87 6.35 14.01
C SER A 88 1.54 5.24 13.20
N PHE A 89 2.41 4.49 13.87
CA PHE A 89 2.86 3.20 13.37
C PHE A 89 1.80 2.15 13.67
N LEU A 90 1.73 1.11 12.85
CA LEU A 90 0.80 0.00 13.06
C LEU A 90 1.41 -1.31 12.57
N GLN A 91 0.81 -2.40 13.01
CA GLN A 91 1.16 -3.75 12.59
C GLN A 91 -0.08 -4.42 12.04
N ALA A 92 0.11 -5.26 11.02
CA ALA A 92 -0.96 -6.02 10.42
C ALA A 92 -0.43 -7.38 10.00
N ASP A 93 -1.31 -8.20 9.46
CA ASP A 93 -0.97 -9.51 8.91
C ASP A 93 -1.42 -9.53 7.45
N MET A 94 -0.52 -9.96 6.57
CA MET A 94 -0.85 -10.12 5.16
C MET A 94 -0.67 -11.59 4.76
N GLY A 95 -1.77 -12.31 4.80
CA GLY A 95 -1.77 -13.72 4.44
C GLY A 95 -0.81 -14.57 5.27
N GLY A 96 -0.66 -14.26 6.56
CA GLY A 96 0.24 -14.96 7.46
C GLY A 96 1.64 -14.35 7.58
N GLN A 97 1.98 -13.34 6.76
CA GLN A 97 3.25 -12.64 6.87
C GLN A 97 3.06 -11.35 7.67
N PRO A 98 3.92 -11.07 8.66
CA PRO A 98 3.84 -9.82 9.41
C PRO A 98 4.05 -8.62 8.51
N ALA A 99 3.18 -7.61 8.64
CA ALA A 99 3.29 -6.34 7.96
C ALA A 99 3.51 -5.23 8.97
N GLU A 100 4.53 -4.42 8.76
CA GLU A 100 4.78 -3.22 9.54
C GLU A 100 4.42 -2.01 8.69
N GLY A 101 3.80 -1.02 9.31
CA GLY A 101 3.35 0.13 8.55
C GLY A 101 3.14 1.38 9.36
N PHE A 102 2.61 2.40 8.70
CA PHE A 102 2.21 3.65 9.34
C PHE A 102 1.01 4.27 8.63
N LEU A 103 0.28 5.05 9.41
CA LEU A 103 -0.85 5.84 8.94
C LEU A 103 -0.42 7.29 8.84
N TYR A 104 -0.90 7.96 7.80
CA TYR A 104 -0.66 9.39 7.63
C TYR A 104 -1.88 10.07 7.01
N ALA A 105 -2.00 11.36 7.29
CA ALA A 105 -3.01 12.21 6.68
C ALA A 105 -2.36 13.12 5.65
N TYR A 106 -3.09 13.46 4.60
CA TYR A 106 -2.65 14.45 3.62
C TYR A 106 -3.88 15.05 2.94
N ASN A 107 -3.65 16.13 2.19
CA ASN A 107 -4.71 16.78 1.43
C ASN A 107 -4.34 16.80 -0.04
N SER A 108 -5.23 16.36 -0.89
CA SER A 108 -5.06 16.39 -2.33
C SER A 108 -6.22 17.15 -2.97
N LYS A 109 -5.91 18.28 -3.56
CA LYS A 109 -6.89 19.12 -4.26
C LYS A 109 -8.11 19.48 -3.41
N GLY A 110 -7.87 19.80 -2.13
CA GLY A 110 -8.94 20.16 -1.20
C GLY A 110 -9.65 18.99 -0.55
N ILE A 111 -9.24 17.76 -0.83
CA ILE A 111 -9.83 16.56 -0.25
C ILE A 111 -8.92 15.99 0.81
N ASP A 112 -9.44 15.78 2.02
CA ASP A 112 -8.70 15.15 3.09
C ASP A 112 -8.60 13.65 2.86
N MET A 113 -7.36 13.18 2.83
CA MET A 113 -7.03 11.81 2.52
C MET A 113 -6.31 11.13 3.69
N CYS A 114 -6.44 9.85 3.75
CA CYS A 114 -5.67 9.00 4.66
C CYS A 114 -4.88 7.99 3.86
N GLY A 115 -3.59 7.91 4.12
CA GLY A 115 -2.72 6.92 3.51
C GLY A 115 -2.27 5.89 4.52
N THR A 116 -2.10 4.68 4.06
CA THR A 116 -1.49 3.59 4.82
C THR A 116 -0.34 3.02 4.01
N ALA A 117 0.82 2.91 4.63
CA ALA A 117 2.00 2.31 3.99
C ALA A 117 2.42 1.09 4.79
N PHE A 118 2.69 -0.02 4.11
CA PHE A 118 3.17 -1.25 4.73
C PHE A 118 4.43 -1.76 4.05
N SER A 119 5.26 -2.45 4.82
CA SER A 119 6.35 -3.27 4.32
C SER A 119 6.14 -4.71 4.79
N VAL A 120 6.27 -5.65 3.86
CA VAL A 120 6.18 -7.09 4.13
C VAL A 120 7.42 -7.74 3.51
N LYS A 121 8.03 -8.66 4.24
CA LYS A 121 9.19 -9.40 3.76
C LYS A 121 8.80 -10.86 3.49
N LYS A 122 9.08 -11.32 2.29
CA LYS A 122 8.91 -12.73 1.91
C LYS A 122 10.23 -13.23 1.31
N GLY A 123 10.95 -14.08 2.05
CA GLY A 123 12.27 -14.54 1.63
C GLY A 123 13.25 -13.37 1.51
N LYS A 124 13.76 -13.13 0.31
CA LYS A 124 14.66 -12.01 0.00
C LYS A 124 13.97 -10.84 -0.69
N THR A 125 12.65 -10.87 -0.75
CA THR A 125 11.86 -9.84 -1.42
C THR A 125 11.13 -9.00 -0.40
N PHE A 126 11.24 -7.68 -0.53
CA PHE A 126 10.45 -6.73 0.24
C PHE A 126 9.29 -6.23 -0.61
N TYR A 127 8.10 -6.30 -0.06
CA TYR A 127 6.90 -5.76 -0.67
C TYR A 127 6.55 -4.46 0.02
N TYR A 128 6.17 -3.48 -0.80
CA TYR A 128 5.73 -2.17 -0.34
C TYR A 128 4.29 -1.98 -0.78
N ILE A 129 3.43 -1.72 0.20
CA ILE A 129 2.00 -1.63 -0.04
C ILE A 129 1.53 -0.26 0.40
N TYR A 130 0.85 0.45 -0.51
CA TYR A 130 0.21 1.72 -0.21
C TYR A 130 -1.26 1.60 -0.48
N CYS A 131 -2.07 2.12 0.45
CA CYS A 131 -3.50 2.24 0.26
C CYS A 131 -3.90 3.70 0.51
N TYR A 132 -4.59 4.28 -0.47
CA TYR A 132 -5.07 5.66 -0.39
C TYR A 132 -6.57 5.63 -0.22
N MET A 133 -7.06 6.36 0.78
CA MET A 133 -8.48 6.37 1.16
C MET A 133 -8.89 7.81 1.44
N ARG A 134 -10.18 8.12 1.28
CA ARG A 134 -10.71 9.40 1.73
C ARG A 134 -10.98 9.35 3.23
N GLU A 135 -10.61 10.38 3.95
CA GLU A 135 -10.82 10.45 5.39
C GLU A 135 -12.30 10.32 5.76
N GLU A 136 -13.18 10.95 5.01
CA GLU A 136 -14.63 10.90 5.22
C GLU A 136 -15.24 9.50 5.06
N LEU A 137 -14.53 8.58 4.39
CA LEU A 137 -14.99 7.22 4.11
C LEU A 137 -14.20 6.15 4.90
N LEU A 138 -13.37 6.55 5.85
CA LEU A 138 -12.49 5.62 6.56
C LEU A 138 -13.23 4.46 7.23
N ALA A 139 -14.40 4.73 7.82
CA ALA A 139 -15.16 3.68 8.50
C ALA A 139 -15.60 2.57 7.55
N GLU A 140 -15.78 2.89 6.27
CA GLU A 140 -16.15 1.93 5.22
C GLU A 140 -14.94 1.35 4.53
N SER A 141 -13.87 2.14 4.38
CA SER A 141 -12.70 1.77 3.59
C SER A 141 -11.70 0.90 4.34
N ARG A 142 -11.51 1.12 5.65
CA ARG A 142 -10.60 0.32 6.46
C ARG A 142 -10.92 -1.17 6.47
N PRO A 143 -12.19 -1.58 6.65
CA PRO A 143 -12.54 -3.01 6.56
C PRO A 143 -12.20 -3.63 5.21
N VAL A 144 -12.32 -2.87 4.13
CA VAL A 144 -11.97 -3.34 2.79
C VAL A 144 -10.46 -3.57 2.68
N LEU A 145 -9.64 -2.64 3.18
CA LEU A 145 -8.20 -2.81 3.23
C LEU A 145 -7.80 -4.06 4.04
N GLU A 146 -8.41 -4.24 5.21
CA GLU A 146 -8.14 -5.39 6.05
C GLU A 146 -8.51 -6.70 5.34
N GLU A 147 -9.63 -6.72 4.64
CA GLU A 147 -10.07 -7.88 3.86
C GLU A 147 -9.05 -8.25 2.77
N ILE A 148 -8.54 -7.25 2.05
CA ILE A 148 -7.52 -7.48 1.03
C ILE A 148 -6.25 -8.05 1.66
N MET A 149 -5.79 -7.47 2.76
CA MET A 149 -4.58 -7.91 3.44
C MET A 149 -4.70 -9.32 4.01
N GLN A 150 -5.79 -9.59 4.72
CA GLN A 150 -6.00 -10.89 5.38
C GLN A 150 -6.30 -12.00 4.39
N GLY A 151 -6.93 -11.68 3.27
CA GLY A 151 -7.28 -12.65 2.22
C GLY A 151 -6.12 -13.01 1.31
N ALA A 152 -4.95 -12.43 1.48
CA ALA A 152 -3.78 -12.73 0.66
C ALA A 152 -3.19 -14.11 1.01
N SER A 153 -2.52 -14.72 0.05
CA SER A 153 -1.80 -15.99 0.28
C SER A 153 -0.47 -15.97 -0.47
N TRP A 154 0.48 -16.70 0.04
CA TRP A 154 1.85 -16.75 -0.49
C TRP A 154 2.18 -18.14 -1.00
N ALA A 155 2.83 -18.18 -2.14
CA ALA A 155 3.33 -19.44 -2.70
C ALA A 155 4.53 -19.98 -1.90
#